data_198f8659b4c1b8cf8fb0050f5e9dcbde
#
_entry.id   198f8659b4c1b8cf8fb0050f5e9dcbde
#
_cell.length_a   1.000
_cell.length_b   1.000
_cell.length_c   1.000
_cell.angle_alpha   90.00
_cell.angle_beta   90.00
_cell.angle_gamma   90.00
#
_symmetry.space_group_name_H-M   'P 1'
#
loop_
_entity.id
_entity.type
_entity.pdbx_description
1 polymer ?
#
loop_
_entity_poly.entity_id
_entity_poly.type
_entity_poly.pdbx_seq_one_letter_code
_entity_poly.pdbx_strand_id
1 'polypeptide(L)'
;MGKNVFLSCVSEKADHKCRAEELYLSPLFQKSLAYAKTLNPDNIYILSAKYFVVDLDEEISPYDVTLKDMNAEQKREWVDKVIKKCEEKGINRDDETVFLAGHAYLDYLVEYFSNYTIPYQDAGLEGIGYILQWLDQQIGVELASQIDFKFNEYQKNKNRNMKSKLMKLAKMIMKLAEIETDKGVLTYEGELVEGTELFIEKEGEIVPAEDGEYKVEDKTIVVEGGVVKEIIEVEKEPEVEETVEIVAEEVVEEVVIEEPKAEEKDEKDLRIEELEAKVAELEAIIAEKDAVIAEQQAKLEMSADESPKAKMKKLEREYKDNPSLKYFESMKK
;
A
#
# COMPACT_ATOMS: atom_id res chain seq x y z
N MET A 1 -20.53 -0.59 -36.45
CA MET A 1 -20.23 -1.44 -35.30
C MET A 1 -18.87 -1.02 -34.81
N GLY A 2 -18.80 -0.53 -33.59
CA GLY A 2 -17.54 -0.15 -32.93
C GLY A 2 -16.89 -1.37 -32.27
N LYS A 3 -15.57 -1.29 -32.03
CA LYS A 3 -14.83 -2.26 -31.23
C LYS A 3 -14.48 -1.64 -29.89
N ASN A 4 -15.04 -2.20 -28.81
CA ASN A 4 -14.85 -1.70 -27.45
C ASN A 4 -14.12 -2.72 -26.60
N VAL A 5 -13.21 -2.27 -25.74
CA VAL A 5 -12.53 -3.11 -24.75
C VAL A 5 -12.88 -2.63 -23.36
N PHE A 6 -13.29 -3.54 -22.48
CA PHE A 6 -13.58 -3.26 -21.08
C PHE A 6 -12.55 -3.93 -20.17
N LEU A 7 -11.93 -3.13 -19.31
CA LEU A 7 -10.99 -3.54 -18.26
C LEU A 7 -11.68 -3.55 -16.90
N SER A 8 -11.44 -4.52 -16.06
CA SER A 8 -11.91 -4.44 -14.67
C SER A 8 -11.00 -3.57 -13.81
N CYS A 9 -11.58 -2.79 -12.90
CA CYS A 9 -10.82 -2.09 -11.88
C CYS A 9 -10.17 -3.08 -10.89
N VAL A 10 -9.16 -2.60 -10.17
CA VAL A 10 -8.39 -3.37 -9.18
C VAL A 10 -8.34 -2.63 -7.84
N SER A 11 -7.95 -3.34 -6.77
CA SER A 11 -7.87 -2.77 -5.42
C SER A 11 -6.75 -1.73 -5.29
N GLU A 12 -5.58 -2.00 -5.87
CA GLU A 12 -4.42 -1.11 -5.76
C GLU A 12 -4.60 0.13 -6.62
N LYS A 13 -4.72 1.29 -5.96
CA LYS A 13 -4.99 2.59 -6.57
C LYS A 13 -4.00 3.64 -6.07
N ALA A 14 -3.76 4.68 -6.88
CA ALA A 14 -3.11 5.90 -6.40
C ALA A 14 -3.91 6.54 -5.26
N ASP A 15 -3.26 7.29 -4.40
CA ASP A 15 -3.85 7.93 -3.21
C ASP A 15 -4.45 9.32 -3.48
N HIS A 16 -4.44 9.77 -4.73
CA HIS A 16 -4.92 11.08 -5.17
C HIS A 16 -5.80 10.96 -6.42
N LYS A 17 -6.53 12.03 -6.72
CA LYS A 17 -7.32 12.18 -7.94
C LYS A 17 -6.39 12.28 -9.15
N CYS A 18 -6.62 11.44 -10.17
CA CYS A 18 -5.86 11.42 -11.42
C CYS A 18 -6.71 10.81 -12.55
N ARG A 19 -6.12 10.71 -13.74
CA ARG A 19 -6.75 10.03 -14.88
C ARG A 19 -6.99 8.56 -14.55
N ALA A 20 -8.11 8.02 -15.04
CA ALA A 20 -8.50 6.65 -14.69
C ALA A 20 -7.45 5.60 -15.11
N GLU A 21 -6.76 5.78 -16.25
CA GLU A 21 -5.69 4.87 -16.68
C GLU A 21 -4.46 4.88 -15.74
N GLU A 22 -4.26 5.97 -14.99
CA GLU A 22 -3.16 6.15 -14.04
C GLU A 22 -3.55 5.75 -12.61
N LEU A 23 -4.86 5.75 -12.29
CA LEU A 23 -5.35 5.45 -10.96
C LEU A 23 -5.06 4.01 -10.54
N TYR A 24 -5.20 3.05 -11.44
CA TYR A 24 -5.08 1.62 -11.13
C TYR A 24 -3.66 1.12 -11.37
N LEU A 25 -2.93 0.86 -10.28
CA LEU A 25 -1.48 0.67 -10.29
C LEU A 25 -1.04 -0.79 -10.43
N SER A 26 -1.92 -1.77 -10.21
CA SER A 26 -1.52 -3.18 -10.20
C SER A 26 -0.99 -3.66 -11.56
N PRO A 27 -0.02 -4.61 -11.58
CA PRO A 27 0.46 -5.20 -12.83
C PRO A 27 -0.65 -5.80 -13.69
N LEU A 28 -1.67 -6.42 -13.05
CA LEU A 28 -2.80 -6.99 -13.78
C LEU A 28 -3.53 -5.93 -14.61
N PHE A 29 -3.83 -4.77 -14.03
CA PHE A 29 -4.51 -3.70 -14.76
C PHE A 29 -3.61 -3.10 -15.84
N GLN A 30 -2.37 -2.77 -15.53
CA GLN A 30 -1.47 -2.10 -16.45
C GLN A 30 -1.09 -3.00 -17.64
N LYS A 31 -0.88 -4.30 -17.41
CA LYS A 31 -0.63 -5.27 -18.47
C LYS A 31 -1.90 -5.52 -19.32
N SER A 32 -3.09 -5.58 -18.70
CA SER A 32 -4.36 -5.67 -19.41
C SER A 32 -4.61 -4.45 -20.29
N LEU A 33 -4.30 -3.24 -19.80
CA LEU A 33 -4.40 -1.99 -20.55
C LEU A 33 -3.40 -1.98 -21.73
N ALA A 34 -2.16 -2.42 -21.49
CA ALA A 34 -1.18 -2.55 -22.57
C ALA A 34 -1.66 -3.51 -23.67
N TYR A 35 -2.20 -4.67 -23.29
CA TYR A 35 -2.77 -5.63 -24.21
C TYR A 35 -4.00 -5.06 -24.93
N ALA A 36 -4.92 -4.41 -24.22
CA ALA A 36 -6.08 -3.75 -24.83
C ALA A 36 -5.68 -2.78 -25.95
N LYS A 37 -4.61 -2.00 -25.73
CA LYS A 37 -4.07 -1.07 -26.75
C LYS A 37 -3.54 -1.80 -28.00
N THR A 38 -3.03 -3.05 -27.88
CA THR A 38 -2.57 -3.83 -29.05
C THR A 38 -3.72 -4.31 -29.94
N LEU A 39 -4.93 -4.40 -29.38
CA LEU A 39 -6.12 -4.83 -30.13
C LEU A 39 -6.67 -3.76 -31.08
N ASN A 40 -6.10 -2.55 -31.05
CA ASN A 40 -6.54 -1.37 -31.83
C ASN A 40 -8.06 -1.15 -31.76
N PRO A 41 -8.66 -1.06 -30.56
CA PRO A 41 -10.08 -0.80 -30.41
C PRO A 41 -10.43 0.67 -30.71
N ASP A 42 -11.70 0.94 -31.01
CA ASP A 42 -12.20 2.30 -31.11
C ASP A 42 -12.21 2.97 -29.74
N ASN A 43 -12.55 2.22 -28.68
CA ASN A 43 -12.60 2.74 -27.31
C ASN A 43 -12.12 1.68 -26.31
N ILE A 44 -11.50 2.16 -25.21
CA ILE A 44 -11.16 1.36 -24.03
C ILE A 44 -11.85 1.99 -22.83
N TYR A 45 -12.61 1.19 -22.10
CA TYR A 45 -13.33 1.60 -20.90
C TYR A 45 -12.87 0.80 -19.68
N ILE A 46 -13.06 1.40 -18.50
CA ILE A 46 -12.80 0.73 -17.22
C ILE A 46 -14.14 0.46 -16.53
N LEU A 47 -14.40 -0.81 -16.19
CA LEU A 47 -15.51 -1.22 -15.32
C LEU A 47 -15.12 -0.93 -13.87
N SER A 48 -15.70 0.14 -13.32
CA SER A 48 -15.45 0.59 -11.96
C SER A 48 -16.58 0.15 -11.04
N ALA A 49 -16.23 -0.40 -9.87
CA ALA A 49 -17.23 -0.75 -8.86
C ALA A 49 -17.99 0.47 -8.33
N LYS A 50 -17.40 1.67 -8.40
CA LYS A 50 -17.99 2.93 -7.93
C LYS A 50 -18.55 3.80 -9.05
N TYR A 51 -17.82 3.93 -10.16
CA TYR A 51 -18.11 4.89 -11.22
C TYR A 51 -18.73 4.24 -12.48
N PHE A 52 -18.91 2.91 -12.46
CA PHE A 52 -19.54 2.07 -13.49
C PHE A 52 -18.68 1.96 -14.76
N VAL A 53 -18.89 2.80 -15.75
CA VAL A 53 -18.09 2.86 -17.00
C VAL A 53 -17.33 4.18 -17.06
N VAL A 54 -16.01 4.08 -17.11
CA VAL A 54 -15.09 5.24 -17.04
C VAL A 54 -14.20 5.25 -18.26
N ASP A 55 -14.01 6.43 -18.88
CA ASP A 55 -13.02 6.62 -19.93
C ASP A 55 -11.59 6.64 -19.36
N LEU A 56 -10.59 6.29 -20.15
CA LEU A 56 -9.20 6.25 -19.69
C LEU A 56 -8.67 7.60 -19.20
N ASP A 57 -9.11 8.69 -19.83
CA ASP A 57 -8.69 10.06 -19.54
C ASP A 57 -9.58 10.79 -18.53
N GLU A 58 -10.69 10.16 -18.10
CA GLU A 58 -11.57 10.72 -17.08
C GLU A 58 -10.87 10.83 -15.74
N GLU A 59 -10.93 12.02 -15.12
CA GLU A 59 -10.34 12.24 -13.78
C GLU A 59 -11.26 11.73 -12.68
N ILE A 60 -10.82 10.69 -11.96
CA ILE A 60 -11.55 10.10 -10.85
C ILE A 60 -10.72 10.07 -9.57
N SER A 61 -11.41 10.14 -8.43
CA SER A 61 -10.78 10.00 -7.11
C SER A 61 -10.66 8.53 -6.70
N PRO A 62 -9.66 8.17 -5.89
CA PRO A 62 -9.56 6.83 -5.32
C PRO A 62 -10.79 6.49 -4.47
N TYR A 63 -11.08 5.20 -4.34
CA TYR A 63 -12.23 4.68 -3.61
C TYR A 63 -11.96 3.27 -3.11
N ASP A 64 -12.69 2.87 -2.08
CA ASP A 64 -12.61 1.55 -1.47
C ASP A 64 -13.96 0.84 -1.58
N VAL A 65 -14.35 0.49 -2.81
CA VAL A 65 -15.57 -0.28 -3.12
C VAL A 65 -15.19 -1.41 -4.06
N THR A 66 -15.61 -2.62 -3.75
CA THR A 66 -15.36 -3.81 -4.55
C THR A 66 -16.64 -4.59 -4.83
N LEU A 67 -16.78 -5.14 -6.03
CA LEU A 67 -17.89 -6.03 -6.40
C LEU A 67 -17.85 -7.36 -5.63
N LYS A 68 -16.71 -7.74 -5.06
CA LYS A 68 -16.60 -8.99 -4.27
C LYS A 68 -17.46 -8.96 -3.01
N ASP A 69 -17.62 -7.77 -2.41
CA ASP A 69 -18.37 -7.57 -1.17
C ASP A 69 -19.87 -7.34 -1.42
N MET A 70 -20.27 -7.20 -2.69
CA MET A 70 -21.66 -7.00 -3.09
C MET A 70 -22.42 -8.33 -3.17
N ASN A 71 -23.63 -8.32 -2.63
CA ASN A 71 -24.57 -9.43 -2.82
C ASN A 71 -25.14 -9.47 -4.26
N ALA A 72 -25.93 -10.50 -4.59
CA ALA A 72 -26.46 -10.68 -5.94
C ALA A 72 -27.38 -9.55 -6.41
N GLU A 73 -28.16 -8.96 -5.51
CA GLU A 73 -29.05 -7.84 -5.82
C GLU A 73 -28.25 -6.57 -6.13
N GLN A 74 -27.28 -6.24 -5.29
CA GLN A 74 -26.36 -5.11 -5.49
C GLN A 74 -25.55 -5.23 -6.78
N LYS A 75 -25.14 -6.46 -7.16
CA LYS A 75 -24.46 -6.70 -8.44
C LYS A 75 -25.37 -6.45 -9.63
N ARG A 76 -26.63 -6.85 -9.56
CA ARG A 76 -27.61 -6.56 -10.62
C ARG A 76 -27.86 -5.05 -10.77
N GLU A 77 -28.06 -4.35 -9.66
CA GLU A 77 -28.19 -2.89 -9.68
C GLU A 77 -26.94 -2.20 -10.27
N TRP A 78 -25.75 -2.74 -9.96
CA TRP A 78 -24.51 -2.25 -10.54
C TRP A 78 -24.48 -2.46 -12.06
N VAL A 79 -24.90 -3.64 -12.54
CA VAL A 79 -24.99 -3.96 -13.98
C VAL A 79 -25.99 -3.03 -14.68
N ASP A 80 -27.16 -2.77 -14.09
CA ASP A 80 -28.14 -1.84 -14.66
C ASP A 80 -27.55 -0.44 -14.85
N LYS A 81 -26.74 0.02 -13.89
CA LYS A 81 -26.03 1.31 -13.98
C LYS A 81 -24.91 1.28 -15.03
N VAL A 82 -24.22 0.15 -15.18
CA VAL A 82 -23.22 -0.05 -16.25
C VAL A 82 -23.87 0.00 -17.61
N ILE A 83 -24.98 -0.72 -17.81
CA ILE A 83 -25.73 -0.74 -19.08
C ILE A 83 -26.19 0.68 -19.43
N LYS A 84 -26.80 1.38 -18.49
CA LYS A 84 -27.22 2.78 -18.68
C LYS A 84 -26.05 3.67 -19.10
N LYS A 85 -24.88 3.51 -18.48
CA LYS A 85 -23.68 4.25 -18.86
C LYS A 85 -23.17 3.88 -20.25
N CYS A 86 -23.26 2.62 -20.65
CA CYS A 86 -22.97 2.19 -22.02
C CYS A 86 -23.88 2.88 -23.02
N GLU A 87 -25.18 2.92 -22.78
CA GLU A 87 -26.15 3.60 -23.62
C GLU A 87 -25.88 5.11 -23.73
N GLU A 88 -25.59 5.78 -22.60
CA GLU A 88 -25.21 7.20 -22.55
C GLU A 88 -23.97 7.50 -23.40
N LYS A 89 -23.01 6.56 -23.45
CA LYS A 89 -21.77 6.65 -24.25
C LYS A 89 -21.93 6.18 -25.70
N GLY A 90 -23.14 5.73 -26.10
CA GLY A 90 -23.42 5.24 -27.46
C GLY A 90 -22.82 3.84 -27.74
N ILE A 91 -22.52 3.08 -26.73
CA ILE A 91 -22.03 1.70 -26.84
C ILE A 91 -23.24 0.79 -27.05
N ASN A 92 -23.31 0.14 -28.20
CA ASN A 92 -24.43 -0.73 -28.55
C ASN A 92 -24.15 -2.15 -28.14
N ARG A 93 -25.22 -2.89 -27.79
CA ARG A 93 -25.14 -4.31 -27.44
C ARG A 93 -24.55 -5.20 -28.55
N ASP A 94 -24.64 -4.79 -29.79
CA ASP A 94 -24.19 -5.54 -30.97
C ASP A 94 -22.78 -5.14 -31.43
N ASP A 95 -22.14 -4.16 -30.75
CA ASP A 95 -20.75 -3.80 -31.00
C ASP A 95 -19.79 -4.94 -30.61
N GLU A 96 -18.67 -5.05 -31.33
CA GLU A 96 -17.61 -5.98 -30.94
C GLU A 96 -17.06 -5.59 -29.58
N THR A 97 -17.21 -6.46 -28.60
CA THR A 97 -16.83 -6.15 -27.21
C THR A 97 -15.83 -7.17 -26.67
N VAL A 98 -14.71 -6.71 -26.15
CA VAL A 98 -13.70 -7.56 -25.51
C VAL A 98 -13.66 -7.25 -24.02
N PHE A 99 -13.85 -8.26 -23.18
CA PHE A 99 -13.79 -8.14 -21.73
C PHE A 99 -12.48 -8.70 -21.18
N LEU A 100 -11.66 -7.81 -20.61
CA LEU A 100 -10.46 -8.14 -19.83
C LEU A 100 -10.80 -7.99 -18.35
N ALA A 101 -11.71 -8.83 -17.88
CA ALA A 101 -12.29 -8.76 -16.55
C ALA A 101 -12.54 -10.15 -15.97
N GLY A 102 -12.55 -10.25 -14.64
CA GLY A 102 -12.87 -11.47 -13.93
C GLY A 102 -14.39 -11.70 -13.79
N HIS A 103 -14.79 -12.91 -13.42
CA HIS A 103 -16.18 -13.34 -13.27
C HIS A 103 -17.05 -12.37 -12.44
N ALA A 104 -16.51 -11.82 -11.35
CA ALA A 104 -17.28 -10.91 -10.49
C ALA A 104 -17.86 -9.68 -11.22
N TYR A 105 -17.28 -9.30 -12.36
CA TYR A 105 -17.74 -8.20 -13.21
C TYR A 105 -18.66 -8.69 -14.33
N LEU A 106 -18.53 -9.94 -14.73
CA LEU A 106 -19.13 -10.47 -15.95
C LEU A 106 -20.42 -11.25 -15.71
N ASP A 107 -20.60 -11.85 -14.52
CA ASP A 107 -21.68 -12.82 -14.22
C ASP A 107 -23.09 -12.42 -14.71
N TYR A 108 -23.40 -11.12 -14.72
CA TYR A 108 -24.71 -10.62 -15.19
C TYR A 108 -24.57 -9.62 -16.36
N LEU A 109 -23.35 -9.10 -16.60
CA LEU A 109 -23.12 -8.06 -17.59
C LEU A 109 -23.07 -8.62 -19.02
N VAL A 110 -22.48 -9.79 -19.19
CA VAL A 110 -22.28 -10.39 -20.53
C VAL A 110 -23.60 -10.71 -21.24
N GLU A 111 -24.67 -10.97 -20.50
CA GLU A 111 -25.99 -11.23 -21.05
C GLU A 111 -26.56 -10.05 -21.88
N TYR A 112 -26.10 -8.85 -21.60
CA TYR A 112 -26.50 -7.64 -22.35
C TYR A 112 -25.87 -7.59 -23.74
N PHE A 113 -24.63 -8.08 -23.91
CA PHE A 113 -23.89 -7.99 -25.17
C PHE A 113 -24.12 -9.22 -26.04
N SER A 114 -24.39 -9.02 -27.34
CA SER A 114 -24.61 -10.12 -28.30
C SER A 114 -23.34 -10.54 -29.04
N ASN A 115 -22.31 -9.70 -29.08
CA ASN A 115 -21.06 -9.94 -29.79
C ASN A 115 -19.85 -9.62 -28.87
N TYR A 116 -19.43 -10.59 -28.06
CA TYR A 116 -18.34 -10.39 -27.10
C TYR A 116 -17.35 -11.56 -27.07
N THR A 117 -16.13 -11.28 -26.58
CA THR A 117 -15.07 -12.23 -26.27
C THR A 117 -14.49 -11.98 -24.90
N ILE A 118 -14.03 -13.04 -24.23
CA ILE A 118 -13.39 -12.98 -22.91
C ILE A 118 -12.04 -13.70 -23.01
N PRO A 119 -10.95 -13.04 -23.46
CA PRO A 119 -9.68 -13.69 -23.77
C PRO A 119 -9.11 -14.55 -22.65
N TYR A 120 -9.34 -14.19 -21.38
CA TYR A 120 -8.88 -14.98 -20.24
C TYR A 120 -9.61 -16.33 -20.12
N GLN A 121 -10.92 -16.37 -20.42
CA GLN A 121 -11.71 -17.60 -20.44
C GLN A 121 -11.44 -18.41 -21.70
N ASP A 122 -11.35 -17.76 -22.85
CA ASP A 122 -11.10 -18.39 -24.15
C ASP A 122 -9.74 -19.11 -24.15
N ALA A 123 -8.76 -18.58 -23.41
CA ALA A 123 -7.44 -19.19 -23.22
C ALA A 123 -7.40 -20.19 -22.04
N GLY A 124 -8.52 -20.46 -21.36
CA GLY A 124 -8.60 -21.38 -20.23
C GLY A 124 -7.78 -20.97 -19.02
N LEU A 125 -7.62 -19.66 -18.77
CA LEU A 125 -6.77 -19.16 -17.70
C LEU A 125 -7.52 -19.11 -16.37
N GLU A 126 -7.12 -19.95 -15.44
CA GLU A 126 -7.64 -19.98 -14.07
C GLU A 126 -6.62 -19.39 -13.10
N GLY A 127 -6.94 -18.21 -12.55
CA GLY A 127 -6.12 -17.52 -11.56
C GLY A 127 -5.23 -16.43 -12.13
N ILE A 128 -4.94 -15.43 -11.27
CA ILE A 128 -4.24 -14.18 -11.63
C ILE A 128 -2.83 -14.44 -12.15
N GLY A 129 -2.12 -15.44 -11.60
CA GLY A 129 -0.76 -15.77 -12.02
C GLY A 129 -0.68 -16.21 -13.48
N TYR A 130 -1.62 -17.05 -13.92
CA TYR A 130 -1.69 -17.50 -15.33
C TYR A 130 -2.08 -16.37 -16.27
N ILE A 131 -3.00 -15.52 -15.85
CA ILE A 131 -3.40 -14.31 -16.61
C ILE A 131 -2.18 -13.38 -16.79
N LEU A 132 -1.42 -13.12 -15.74
CA LEU A 132 -0.22 -12.28 -15.83
C LEU A 132 0.81 -12.87 -16.78
N GLN A 133 1.09 -14.16 -16.66
CA GLN A 133 2.04 -14.85 -17.56
C GLN A 133 1.57 -14.81 -19.02
N TRP A 134 0.29 -15.00 -19.27
CA TRP A 134 -0.28 -14.90 -20.61
C TRP A 134 -0.18 -13.47 -21.14
N LEU A 135 -0.50 -12.45 -20.34
CA LEU A 135 -0.37 -11.04 -20.71
C LEU A 135 1.08 -10.69 -21.05
N ASP A 136 2.07 -11.20 -20.31
CA ASP A 136 3.49 -10.98 -20.58
C ASP A 136 3.88 -11.48 -21.98
N GLN A 137 3.31 -12.61 -22.40
CA GLN A 137 3.51 -13.14 -23.75
C GLN A 137 2.83 -12.28 -24.84
N GLN A 138 1.65 -11.71 -24.52
CA GLN A 138 0.89 -10.89 -25.48
C GLN A 138 1.52 -9.51 -25.69
N ILE A 139 2.03 -8.86 -24.63
CA ILE A 139 2.60 -7.51 -24.70
C ILE A 139 4.11 -7.48 -24.89
N GLY A 140 4.76 -8.63 -24.77
CA GLY A 140 6.22 -8.80 -24.86
C GLY A 140 6.93 -8.57 -23.51
N VAL A 141 7.98 -9.34 -23.29
CA VAL A 141 8.71 -9.43 -22.02
C VAL A 141 9.29 -8.09 -21.57
N GLU A 142 9.75 -7.27 -22.50
CA GLU A 142 10.37 -5.97 -22.18
C GLU A 142 9.35 -5.01 -21.55
N LEU A 143 8.17 -4.82 -22.18
CA LEU A 143 7.12 -3.95 -21.66
C LEU A 143 6.56 -4.51 -20.35
N ALA A 144 6.36 -5.83 -20.25
CA ALA A 144 5.93 -6.49 -19.03
C ALA A 144 6.89 -6.21 -17.86
N SER A 145 8.19 -6.33 -18.08
CA SER A 145 9.23 -6.06 -17.07
C SER A 145 9.25 -4.59 -16.64
N GLN A 146 9.02 -3.66 -17.55
CA GLN A 146 8.92 -2.23 -17.21
C GLN A 146 7.71 -1.93 -16.31
N ILE A 147 6.57 -2.57 -16.57
CA ILE A 147 5.36 -2.44 -15.74
C ILE A 147 5.62 -2.98 -14.34
N ASP A 148 6.20 -4.18 -14.23
CA ASP A 148 6.53 -4.81 -12.94
C ASP A 148 7.55 -3.99 -12.15
N PHE A 149 8.56 -3.43 -12.81
CA PHE A 149 9.55 -2.55 -12.17
C PHE A 149 8.90 -1.30 -11.57
N LYS A 150 8.05 -0.60 -12.34
CA LYS A 150 7.34 0.60 -11.85
C LYS A 150 6.47 0.29 -10.64
N PHE A 151 5.76 -0.84 -10.66
CA PHE A 151 4.92 -1.26 -9.53
C PHE A 151 5.76 -1.58 -8.29
N ASN A 152 6.87 -2.28 -8.43
CA ASN A 152 7.78 -2.60 -7.35
C ASN A 152 8.38 -1.33 -6.71
N GLU A 153 8.77 -0.33 -7.52
CA GLU A 153 9.23 0.97 -7.03
C GLU A 153 8.12 1.72 -6.26
N TYR A 154 6.90 1.71 -6.77
CA TYR A 154 5.76 2.27 -6.06
C TYR A 154 5.55 1.60 -4.70
N GLN A 155 5.57 0.27 -4.62
CA GLN A 155 5.42 -0.48 -3.37
C GLN A 155 6.52 -0.18 -2.35
N LYS A 156 7.78 -0.10 -2.80
CA LYS A 156 8.90 0.30 -1.93
C LYS A 156 8.68 1.69 -1.32
N ASN A 157 8.29 2.66 -2.13
CA ASN A 157 8.05 4.03 -1.69
C ASN A 157 6.85 4.11 -0.73
N LYS A 158 5.76 3.40 -1.02
CA LYS A 158 4.59 3.30 -0.15
C LYS A 158 4.96 2.72 1.22
N ASN A 159 5.73 1.63 1.26
CA ASN A 159 6.19 1.01 2.49
C ASN A 159 7.12 1.93 3.29
N ARG A 160 8.04 2.65 2.62
CA ARG A 160 8.92 3.64 3.27
C ARG A 160 8.11 4.77 3.91
N ASN A 161 7.13 5.33 3.19
CA ASN A 161 6.25 6.37 3.71
C ASN A 161 5.40 5.88 4.89
N MET A 162 4.91 4.65 4.85
CA MET A 162 4.13 4.06 5.94
C MET A 162 5.01 3.84 7.18
N LYS A 163 6.21 3.28 7.03
CA LYS A 163 7.18 3.15 8.13
C LYS A 163 7.49 4.50 8.78
N SER A 164 7.76 5.55 7.97
CA SER A 164 8.02 6.90 8.48
C SER A 164 6.84 7.48 9.26
N LYS A 165 5.59 7.28 8.79
CA LYS A 165 4.39 7.74 9.50
C LYS A 165 4.18 6.99 10.82
N LEU A 166 4.36 5.67 10.83
CA LEU A 166 4.27 4.85 12.04
C LEU A 166 5.33 5.24 13.06
N MET A 167 6.55 5.52 12.60
CA MET A 167 7.63 5.98 13.48
C MET A 167 7.31 7.33 14.11
N LYS A 168 6.82 8.31 13.33
CA LYS A 168 6.38 9.61 13.88
C LYS A 168 5.29 9.43 14.92
N LEU A 169 4.32 8.55 14.65
CA LEU A 169 3.25 8.26 15.60
C LEU A 169 3.80 7.60 16.88
N ALA A 170 4.70 6.62 16.77
CA ALA A 170 5.35 5.99 17.91
C ALA A 170 6.12 7.02 18.76
N LYS A 171 6.89 7.90 18.13
CA LYS A 171 7.60 8.99 18.85
C LYS A 171 6.62 9.91 19.60
N MET A 172 5.47 10.25 19.00
CA MET A 172 4.44 11.06 19.67
C MET A 172 3.80 10.35 20.87
N ILE A 173 3.48 9.04 20.74
CA ILE A 173 2.88 8.24 21.81
C ILE A 173 3.85 8.05 22.98
N MET A 174 5.13 7.76 22.69
CA MET A 174 6.16 7.53 23.69
C MET A 174 6.71 8.82 24.30
N LYS A 175 6.23 10.00 23.88
CA LYS A 175 6.72 11.33 24.32
C LYS A 175 8.23 11.46 24.24
N LEU A 176 8.84 10.88 23.21
CA LEU A 176 10.27 10.92 23.00
C LEU A 176 10.71 12.34 22.66
N ALA A 177 11.72 12.83 23.38
CA ALA A 177 12.41 14.06 23.05
C ALA A 177 13.44 13.82 21.94
N GLU A 178 13.73 14.84 21.15
CA GLU A 178 14.71 14.80 20.07
C GLU A 178 15.77 15.86 20.28
N ILE A 179 17.02 15.52 19.98
CA ILE A 179 18.14 16.46 20.01
C ILE A 179 18.99 16.28 18.74
N GLU A 180 19.22 17.38 18.02
CA GLU A 180 20.06 17.39 16.82
C GLU A 180 21.53 17.37 17.21
N THR A 181 22.32 16.51 16.58
CA THR A 181 23.75 16.38 16.80
C THR A 181 24.51 16.39 15.48
N ASP A 182 25.83 16.49 15.54
CA ASP A 182 26.72 16.39 14.36
C ASP A 182 26.64 15.04 13.63
N LYS A 183 26.08 13.99 14.26
CA LYS A 183 25.94 12.64 13.69
C LYS A 183 24.50 12.25 13.38
N GLY A 184 23.53 13.16 13.56
CA GLY A 184 22.12 12.94 13.31
C GLY A 184 21.23 13.24 14.51
N VAL A 185 19.93 12.95 14.40
CA VAL A 185 18.96 13.22 15.46
C VAL A 185 18.94 12.07 16.45
N LEU A 186 19.27 12.33 17.70
CA LEU A 186 19.10 11.40 18.81
C LEU A 186 17.70 11.56 19.40
N THR A 187 17.10 10.44 19.78
CA THR A 187 15.77 10.34 20.38
C THR A 187 15.89 9.67 21.75
N TYR A 188 15.21 10.19 22.77
CA TYR A 188 15.27 9.68 24.14
C TYR A 188 13.96 9.91 24.89
N GLU A 189 13.73 9.18 25.99
CA GLU A 189 12.57 9.34 26.87
C GLU A 189 12.93 10.15 28.11
N GLY A 190 12.10 11.14 28.46
CA GLY A 190 12.25 11.94 29.66
C GLY A 190 13.33 13.02 29.57
N GLU A 191 14.16 13.14 30.59
CA GLU A 191 15.26 14.12 30.68
C GLU A 191 16.59 13.50 30.19
N LEU A 192 17.40 14.31 29.52
CA LEU A 192 18.71 13.90 29.04
C LEU A 192 19.73 13.98 30.18
N VAL A 193 19.98 12.87 30.86
CA VAL A 193 20.90 12.72 31.97
C VAL A 193 21.77 11.47 31.77
N GLU A 194 22.82 11.32 32.60
CA GLU A 194 23.62 10.10 32.63
C GLU A 194 22.71 8.86 32.89
N GLY A 195 22.87 7.83 32.08
CA GLY A 195 22.05 6.61 32.12
C GLY A 195 20.80 6.64 31.22
N THR A 196 20.53 7.76 30.53
CA THR A 196 19.41 7.83 29.57
C THR A 196 19.73 6.99 28.33
N GLU A 197 18.81 6.14 27.90
CA GLU A 197 18.91 5.39 26.65
C GLU A 197 18.71 6.31 25.46
N LEU A 198 19.63 6.22 24.49
CA LEU A 198 19.62 7.03 23.28
C LEU A 198 19.42 6.16 22.04
N PHE A 199 18.56 6.63 21.17
CA PHE A 199 18.25 5.98 19.91
C PHE A 199 18.53 6.93 18.74
N ILE A 200 18.91 6.35 17.59
CA ILE A 200 19.11 7.09 16.33
C ILE A 200 18.26 6.43 15.24
N GLU A 201 17.73 7.26 14.32
CA GLU A 201 17.01 6.75 13.16
C GLU A 201 18.00 6.43 12.03
N LYS A 202 18.08 5.14 11.64
CA LYS A 202 18.83 4.67 10.48
C LYS A 202 17.92 3.92 9.53
N GLU A 203 17.86 4.34 8.27
CA GLU A 203 17.07 3.72 7.21
C GLU A 203 15.57 3.49 7.53
N GLY A 204 15.00 4.32 8.42
CA GLY A 204 13.62 4.22 8.87
C GLY A 204 13.41 3.21 9.99
N GLU A 205 14.44 2.83 10.72
CA GLU A 205 14.38 2.02 11.94
C GLU A 205 15.02 2.79 13.10
N ILE A 206 14.42 2.71 14.30
CA ILE A 206 14.99 3.24 15.53
C ILE A 206 15.93 2.18 16.09
N VAL A 207 17.21 2.49 16.15
CA VAL A 207 18.25 1.62 16.72
C VAL A 207 18.93 2.33 17.87
N PRO A 208 19.52 1.62 18.85
CA PRO A 208 20.35 2.23 19.88
C PRO A 208 21.45 3.08 19.23
N ALA A 209 21.75 4.24 19.83
CA ALA A 209 22.84 5.09 19.36
C ALA A 209 24.17 4.34 19.46
N GLU A 210 25.03 4.51 18.46
CA GLU A 210 26.36 3.88 18.47
C GLU A 210 27.28 4.56 19.49
N ASP A 211 28.25 3.81 19.99
CA ASP A 211 29.26 4.33 20.94
C ASP A 211 30.04 5.49 20.31
N GLY A 212 30.21 6.56 21.06
CA GLY A 212 30.94 7.70 20.61
C GLY A 212 30.49 9.04 21.19
N GLU A 213 31.10 10.11 20.69
CA GLU A 213 30.76 11.47 21.09
C GLU A 213 29.81 12.10 20.08
N TYR A 214 28.74 12.70 20.56
CA TYR A 214 27.72 13.42 19.79
C TYR A 214 27.72 14.87 20.21
N LYS A 215 28.02 15.80 19.28
CA LYS A 215 28.12 17.23 19.55
C LYS A 215 26.76 17.89 19.32
N VAL A 216 26.34 18.63 20.32
CA VAL A 216 25.17 19.51 20.32
C VAL A 216 25.69 20.91 20.59
N GLU A 217 25.06 21.95 20.11
CA GLU A 217 25.52 23.36 20.08
C GLU A 217 26.51 23.78 21.20
N ASP A 218 26.21 23.42 22.44
CA ASP A 218 26.99 23.80 23.65
C ASP A 218 27.37 22.61 24.55
N LYS A 219 27.10 21.37 24.10
CA LYS A 219 27.35 20.15 24.88
C LYS A 219 27.90 19.03 24.00
N THR A 220 28.69 18.16 24.61
CA THR A 220 29.07 16.88 23.99
C THR A 220 28.52 15.75 24.82
N ILE A 221 27.74 14.86 24.17
CA ILE A 221 27.14 13.69 24.80
C ILE A 221 28.01 12.50 24.46
N VAL A 222 28.55 11.84 25.47
CA VAL A 222 29.32 10.60 25.32
C VAL A 222 28.39 9.43 25.49
N VAL A 223 28.33 8.55 24.50
CA VAL A 223 27.45 7.36 24.44
C VAL A 223 28.30 6.12 24.52
N GLU A 224 27.92 5.17 25.39
CA GLU A 224 28.51 3.84 25.49
C GLU A 224 27.40 2.80 25.69
N GLY A 225 27.31 1.81 24.78
CA GLY A 225 26.26 0.78 24.81
C GLY A 225 24.85 1.32 24.54
N GLY A 226 24.72 2.41 23.81
CA GLY A 226 23.41 3.04 23.52
C GLY A 226 22.87 3.90 24.67
N VAL A 227 23.69 4.18 25.71
CA VAL A 227 23.29 4.93 26.91
C VAL A 227 24.19 6.14 27.08
N VAL A 228 23.67 7.24 27.64
CA VAL A 228 24.46 8.41 28.01
C VAL A 228 25.41 8.05 29.12
N LYS A 229 26.70 8.12 28.85
CA LYS A 229 27.77 7.91 29.86
C LYS A 229 28.12 9.20 30.56
N GLU A 230 28.24 10.30 29.81
CA GLU A 230 28.65 11.60 30.32
C GLU A 230 28.13 12.72 29.40
N ILE A 231 27.81 13.87 29.99
CA ILE A 231 27.45 15.09 29.25
C ILE A 231 28.49 16.15 29.62
N ILE A 232 29.29 16.55 28.65
CA ILE A 232 30.34 17.54 28.81
C ILE A 232 29.81 18.87 28.29
N GLU A 233 29.67 19.87 29.17
CA GLU A 233 29.34 21.24 28.76
C GLU A 233 30.63 21.93 28.23
N VAL A 234 30.52 22.50 27.04
CA VAL A 234 31.64 23.28 26.47
C VAL A 234 31.55 24.70 27.02
N GLU A 235 32.43 25.03 27.99
CA GLU A 235 32.56 26.40 28.45
C GLU A 235 32.97 27.30 27.26
N LYS A 236 32.07 28.22 26.88
CA LYS A 236 32.42 29.28 25.91
C LYS A 236 33.43 30.19 26.55
N GLU A 237 34.61 30.33 25.99
CA GLU A 237 35.53 31.43 26.33
C GLU A 237 34.77 32.77 26.17
N PRO A 238 34.89 33.70 27.15
CA PRO A 238 34.14 34.95 27.09
C PRO A 238 34.65 35.80 25.93
N GLU A 239 33.84 35.98 24.91
CA GLU A 239 34.02 37.07 23.95
C GLU A 239 33.91 38.41 24.70
N VAL A 240 34.95 39.23 24.56
CA VAL A 240 35.04 40.56 25.16
C VAL A 240 33.98 41.45 24.49
N GLU A 241 32.86 41.71 25.17
CA GLU A 241 31.87 42.69 24.74
C GLU A 241 32.44 44.12 24.88
N GLU A 242 32.56 44.80 23.73
CA GLU A 242 32.65 46.26 23.71
C GLU A 242 31.27 46.82 24.09
N THR A 243 31.25 47.49 25.25
CA THR A 243 30.11 48.20 25.80
C THR A 243 29.66 49.36 24.92
N VAL A 244 28.45 49.30 24.40
CA VAL A 244 27.71 50.50 23.98
C VAL A 244 26.49 50.64 24.89
N GLU A 245 26.55 51.64 25.77
CA GLU A 245 25.42 52.11 26.57
C GLU A 245 24.31 52.63 25.66
N ILE A 246 23.12 52.04 25.72
CA ILE A 246 21.88 52.71 25.33
C ILE A 246 20.84 52.52 26.45
N VAL A 247 20.38 53.68 26.90
CA VAL A 247 19.49 53.98 28.01
C VAL A 247 18.17 53.21 27.94
N ALA A 248 17.74 52.71 29.09
CA ALA A 248 16.47 52.06 29.35
C ALA A 248 15.29 53.04 29.29
N GLU A 249 14.20 52.65 28.68
CA GLU A 249 12.88 53.11 29.03
C GLU A 249 11.98 51.89 29.32
N GLU A 250 11.55 51.82 30.58
CA GLU A 250 10.61 50.84 31.10
C GLU A 250 9.24 50.97 30.42
N VAL A 251 8.71 49.86 29.87
CA VAL A 251 7.27 49.65 29.78
C VAL A 251 6.96 48.27 30.33
N VAL A 252 6.43 48.25 31.53
CA VAL A 252 5.88 47.06 32.18
C VAL A 252 4.45 46.85 31.63
N GLU A 253 4.28 45.85 30.77
CA GLU A 253 2.95 45.29 30.51
C GLU A 253 2.81 43.99 31.27
N GLU A 254 1.92 44.00 32.21
CA GLU A 254 1.46 42.88 33.01
C GLU A 254 0.70 41.91 32.11
N VAL A 255 1.32 40.78 31.74
CA VAL A 255 0.64 39.66 31.05
C VAL A 255 -0.03 38.81 32.12
N VAL A 256 -1.33 38.95 32.22
CA VAL A 256 -2.21 38.07 33.01
C VAL A 256 -2.21 36.71 32.35
N ILE A 257 -1.56 35.74 32.98
CA ILE A 257 -1.64 34.33 32.58
C ILE A 257 -2.98 33.78 33.12
N GLU A 258 -4.00 33.67 32.26
CA GLU A 258 -5.19 32.89 32.59
C GLU A 258 -4.80 31.39 32.61
N GLU A 259 -5.03 30.75 33.74
CA GLU A 259 -4.94 29.28 33.88
C GLU A 259 -5.96 28.60 32.96
N PRO A 260 -5.58 27.53 32.23
CA PRO A 260 -6.50 26.82 31.37
C PRO A 260 -7.57 26.09 32.19
N LYS A 261 -8.83 26.31 31.81
CA LYS A 261 -10.02 25.72 32.45
C LYS A 261 -9.99 24.20 32.40
N ALA A 262 -10.47 23.59 33.50
CA ALA A 262 -10.51 22.15 33.75
C ALA A 262 -11.26 21.30 32.68
N GLU A 263 -12.00 21.91 31.77
CA GLU A 263 -12.79 21.22 30.73
C GLU A 263 -11.94 20.71 29.54
N GLU A 264 -10.75 21.28 29.30
CA GLU A 264 -9.85 20.79 28.21
C GLU A 264 -9.07 19.52 28.58
N LYS A 265 -8.95 19.18 29.85
CA LYS A 265 -8.25 17.94 30.27
C LYS A 265 -9.08 16.69 30.03
N ASP A 266 -10.38 16.72 30.27
CA ASP A 266 -11.29 15.58 30.13
C ASP A 266 -11.41 15.11 28.65
N GLU A 267 -11.44 16.04 27.70
CA GLU A 267 -11.57 15.69 26.27
C GLU A 267 -10.27 15.09 25.69
N LYS A 268 -9.11 15.53 26.19
CA LYS A 268 -7.81 14.95 25.82
C LYS A 268 -7.61 13.55 26.42
N ASP A 269 -8.02 13.35 27.65
CA ASP A 269 -7.89 12.05 28.32
C ASP A 269 -8.81 11.00 27.68
N LEU A 270 -10.06 11.36 27.33
CA LEU A 270 -10.98 10.50 26.57
C LEU A 270 -10.44 10.13 25.18
N ARG A 271 -9.76 11.10 24.54
CA ARG A 271 -9.16 10.86 23.22
C ARG A 271 -7.93 9.96 23.29
N ILE A 272 -7.18 10.03 24.37
CA ILE A 272 -6.03 9.14 24.64
C ILE A 272 -6.52 7.70 24.87
N GLU A 273 -7.54 7.49 25.72
CA GLU A 273 -8.14 6.16 25.92
C GLU A 273 -8.68 5.54 24.63
N GLU A 274 -9.35 6.33 23.78
CA GLU A 274 -9.85 5.85 22.48
C GLU A 274 -8.70 5.44 21.54
N LEU A 275 -7.60 6.17 21.56
CA LEU A 275 -6.42 5.87 20.75
C LEU A 275 -5.67 4.65 21.26
N GLU A 276 -5.52 4.49 22.57
CA GLU A 276 -4.92 3.32 23.20
C GLU A 276 -5.71 2.04 22.91
N ALA A 277 -7.04 2.11 22.96
CA ALA A 277 -7.90 0.98 22.56
C ALA A 277 -7.72 0.59 21.09
N LYS A 278 -7.58 1.56 20.19
CA LYS A 278 -7.31 1.30 18.77
C LYS A 278 -5.91 0.73 18.52
N VAL A 279 -4.93 1.15 19.29
CA VAL A 279 -3.57 0.59 19.21
C VAL A 279 -3.59 -0.88 19.62
N ALA A 280 -4.24 -1.22 20.73
CA ALA A 280 -4.35 -2.61 21.17
C ALA A 280 -5.08 -3.51 20.15
N GLU A 281 -6.12 -2.99 19.49
CA GLU A 281 -6.82 -3.71 18.42
C GLU A 281 -5.90 -3.97 17.21
N LEU A 282 -5.12 -2.98 16.81
CA LEU A 282 -4.17 -3.09 15.70
C LEU A 282 -3.02 -4.06 16.01
N GLU A 283 -2.52 -4.08 17.23
CA GLU A 283 -1.50 -5.02 17.68
C GLU A 283 -2.01 -6.47 17.64
N ALA A 284 -3.25 -6.70 18.03
CA ALA A 284 -3.88 -8.02 17.92
C ALA A 284 -3.99 -8.48 16.46
N ILE A 285 -4.36 -7.59 15.53
CA ILE A 285 -4.43 -7.89 14.09
C ILE A 285 -3.04 -8.18 13.52
N ILE A 286 -2.01 -7.46 13.96
CA ILE A 286 -0.62 -7.72 13.54
C ILE A 286 -0.18 -9.11 14.00
N ALA A 287 -0.40 -9.45 15.26
CA ALA A 287 -0.04 -10.78 15.80
C ALA A 287 -0.74 -11.93 15.06
N GLU A 288 -2.01 -11.76 14.68
CA GLU A 288 -2.74 -12.75 13.89
C GLU A 288 -2.13 -12.91 12.48
N LYS A 289 -1.77 -11.81 11.84
CA LYS A 289 -1.15 -11.83 10.50
C LYS A 289 0.25 -12.44 10.53
N ASP A 290 1.03 -12.16 11.56
CA ASP A 290 2.37 -12.74 11.74
C ASP A 290 2.30 -14.27 11.94
N ALA A 291 1.30 -14.75 12.66
CA ALA A 291 1.06 -16.18 12.80
C ALA A 291 0.71 -16.85 11.46
N VAL A 292 -0.11 -16.19 10.64
CA VAL A 292 -0.46 -16.68 9.28
C VAL A 292 0.76 -16.67 8.36
N ILE A 293 1.61 -15.65 8.43
CA ILE A 293 2.85 -15.56 7.65
C ILE A 293 3.81 -16.70 8.05
N ALA A 294 3.98 -16.94 9.35
CA ALA A 294 4.82 -18.03 9.86
C ALA A 294 4.32 -19.41 9.39
N GLU A 295 3.00 -19.64 9.41
CA GLU A 295 2.41 -20.87 8.89
C GLU A 295 2.63 -21.03 7.36
N GLN A 296 2.50 -19.96 6.60
CA GLN A 296 2.75 -19.99 5.16
C GLN A 296 4.23 -20.19 4.82
N GLN A 297 5.14 -19.60 5.59
CA GLN A 297 6.58 -19.82 5.46
C GLN A 297 6.96 -21.26 5.76
N ALA A 298 6.44 -21.84 6.82
CA ALA A 298 6.66 -23.25 7.16
C ALA A 298 6.13 -24.20 6.07
N LYS A 299 4.98 -23.91 5.46
CA LYS A 299 4.44 -24.67 4.31
C LYS A 299 5.33 -24.56 3.07
N LEU A 300 5.90 -23.37 2.81
CA LEU A 300 6.84 -23.12 1.71
C LEU A 300 8.16 -23.89 1.91
N GLU A 301 8.71 -23.89 3.13
CA GLU A 301 9.93 -24.62 3.47
C GLU A 301 9.72 -26.12 3.34
N MET A 302 8.61 -26.67 3.84
CA MET A 302 8.26 -28.08 3.64
C MET A 302 8.09 -28.46 2.16
N SER A 303 7.64 -27.52 1.31
CA SER A 303 7.51 -27.75 -0.13
C SER A 303 8.84 -27.62 -0.90
N ALA A 304 9.82 -26.92 -0.35
CA ALA A 304 11.15 -26.75 -0.95
C ALA A 304 12.06 -27.96 -0.77
N ASP A 305 11.81 -28.74 0.28
CA ASP A 305 12.64 -29.93 0.62
C ASP A 305 12.29 -31.19 -0.22
N GLU A 306 11.19 -31.15 -1.00
CA GLU A 306 10.88 -32.22 -1.97
C GLU A 306 11.72 -32.06 -3.23
N SER A 307 12.59 -33.06 -3.51
CA SER A 307 13.37 -33.09 -4.74
C SER A 307 12.47 -33.00 -5.97
N PRO A 308 12.92 -32.39 -7.09
CA PRO A 308 12.13 -32.28 -8.33
C PRO A 308 11.57 -33.63 -8.82
N LYS A 309 12.29 -34.73 -8.52
CA LYS A 309 11.90 -36.10 -8.84
C LYS A 309 10.74 -36.60 -7.99
N ALA A 310 10.64 -36.15 -6.72
CA ALA A 310 9.54 -36.50 -5.81
C ALA A 310 8.27 -35.74 -6.19
N LYS A 311 8.40 -34.45 -6.56
CA LYS A 311 7.29 -33.62 -7.09
C LYS A 311 6.70 -34.21 -8.37
N MET A 312 7.55 -34.62 -9.31
CA MET A 312 7.10 -35.25 -10.55
C MET A 312 6.37 -36.58 -10.31
N LYS A 313 6.86 -37.38 -9.37
CA LYS A 313 6.23 -38.69 -9.02
C LYS A 313 4.88 -38.53 -8.32
N LYS A 314 4.67 -37.42 -7.56
CA LYS A 314 3.41 -37.04 -6.93
C LYS A 314 2.41 -36.54 -7.97
N LEU A 315 2.82 -35.67 -8.87
CA LEU A 315 2.02 -35.21 -10.03
C LEU A 315 1.60 -36.37 -10.94
N GLU A 316 2.48 -37.35 -11.23
CA GLU A 316 2.14 -38.54 -12.01
C GLU A 316 1.10 -39.43 -11.32
N ARG A 317 1.10 -39.53 -9.98
CA ARG A 317 0.08 -40.27 -9.22
C ARG A 317 -1.25 -39.52 -9.24
N GLU A 318 -1.27 -38.21 -8.96
CA GLU A 318 -2.48 -37.40 -9.00
C GLU A 318 -3.10 -37.39 -10.40
N TYR A 319 -2.27 -37.35 -11.45
CA TYR A 319 -2.72 -37.45 -12.84
C TYR A 319 -3.37 -38.80 -13.16
N LYS A 320 -2.80 -39.91 -12.68
CA LYS A 320 -3.36 -41.28 -12.86
C LYS A 320 -4.65 -41.51 -12.09
N ASP A 321 -4.84 -40.83 -10.98
CA ASP A 321 -6.01 -41.02 -10.11
C ASP A 321 -7.15 -40.01 -10.42
N ASN A 322 -6.96 -39.08 -11.34
CA ASN A 322 -7.97 -38.10 -11.71
C ASN A 322 -9.13 -38.75 -12.49
N PRO A 323 -10.37 -38.74 -11.94
CA PRO A 323 -11.53 -39.38 -12.56
C PRO A 323 -11.86 -38.83 -13.95
N SER A 324 -11.62 -37.54 -14.19
CA SER A 324 -11.91 -36.86 -15.45
C SER A 324 -11.03 -37.34 -16.58
N LEU A 325 -9.78 -37.73 -16.31
CA LEU A 325 -8.88 -38.27 -17.32
C LEU A 325 -9.15 -39.73 -17.67
N LYS A 326 -9.58 -40.52 -16.69
CA LYS A 326 -10.07 -41.89 -16.93
C LYS A 326 -11.30 -41.91 -17.83
N TYR A 327 -12.16 -40.90 -17.71
CA TYR A 327 -13.32 -40.74 -18.59
C TYR A 327 -12.90 -40.41 -20.03
N PHE A 328 -11.95 -39.55 -20.25
CA PHE A 328 -11.41 -39.19 -21.56
C PHE A 328 -10.69 -40.37 -22.26
N GLU A 329 -9.93 -41.17 -21.51
CA GLU A 329 -9.29 -42.39 -22.07
C GLU A 329 -10.32 -43.45 -22.45
N SER A 330 -11.44 -43.55 -21.74
CA SER A 330 -12.52 -44.49 -22.07
C SER A 330 -13.30 -44.10 -23.35
N MET A 331 -13.28 -42.81 -23.74
CA MET A 331 -13.91 -42.35 -25.00
C MET A 331 -13.01 -42.51 -26.23
N LYS A 332 -11.73 -42.82 -26.07
CA LYS A 332 -10.79 -43.05 -27.19
C LYS A 332 -10.72 -44.52 -27.65
N LYS A 333 -11.43 -45.39 -26.99
CA LYS A 333 -11.64 -46.81 -27.39
C LYS A 333 -13.01 -46.99 -28.00
#